data_c8fe671a307c563ab3018e3c0e1911a8
#
_entry.id   c8fe671a307c563ab3018e3c0e1911a8
#
_cell.length_a   1.000
_cell.length_b   1.000
_cell.length_c   1.000
_cell.angle_alpha   90.00
_cell.angle_beta   90.00
_cell.angle_gamma   90.00
#
_symmetry.space_group_name_H-M   'P 1'
#
loop_
_entity.id
_entity.type
_entity.pdbx_description
1 polymer ?
#
loop_
_entity_poly.entity_id
_entity_poly.type
_entity_poly.pdbx_seq_one_letter_code
_entity_poly.pdbx_strand_id
1 'polypeptide(L)'
;MTYANDSAHFDLDKTEESKPRIALMGEFSAGKSTLSNLILGESVLPTKVTATRLPPVWVAQGDDAPFRMDMRGDVHEIDLNALDRVRPDDTAVIKVHKPVDLLGMCDVIDMPGISDPNMTTAAWDDLIQSADAVIWCTHATQAWRQSEAATWEALPHTLQDRSLLLLTRFDKLISERDQAR
;
A
#
# COMPACT_ATOMS: atom_id res chain seq x y z
N MET A 1 6.69 -35.61 -14.59
CA MET A 1 5.59 -34.64 -14.65
C MET A 1 6.10 -33.36 -14.00
N THR A 2 6.53 -32.42 -14.84
CA THR A 2 7.10 -31.14 -14.42
C THR A 2 5.92 -30.19 -14.28
N TYR A 3 5.63 -29.78 -13.06
CA TYR A 3 4.67 -28.68 -12.84
C TYR A 3 5.35 -27.40 -13.28
N ALA A 4 4.92 -26.86 -14.41
CA ALA A 4 5.25 -25.52 -14.82
C ALA A 4 4.65 -24.57 -13.76
N ASN A 5 5.52 -23.84 -13.08
CA ASN A 5 5.17 -22.77 -12.17
C ASN A 5 4.80 -21.57 -13.05
N ASP A 6 3.54 -21.52 -13.48
CA ASP A 6 2.98 -20.40 -14.23
C ASP A 6 2.57 -19.33 -13.19
N SER A 7 3.59 -18.76 -12.53
CA SER A 7 3.42 -17.50 -11.81
C SER A 7 3.23 -16.44 -12.88
N ALA A 8 2.00 -15.98 -13.06
CA ALA A 8 1.72 -14.77 -13.82
C ALA A 8 2.53 -13.62 -13.16
N HIS A 9 3.73 -13.38 -13.67
CA HIS A 9 4.49 -12.18 -13.36
C HIS A 9 3.66 -11.01 -13.88
N PHE A 10 3.14 -10.21 -12.96
CA PHE A 10 2.56 -8.93 -13.34
C PHE A 10 3.66 -8.10 -13.99
N ASP A 11 3.54 -7.88 -15.29
CA ASP A 11 4.45 -7.02 -16.05
C ASP A 11 4.16 -5.56 -15.63
N LEU A 12 4.66 -5.23 -14.44
CA LEU A 12 4.64 -3.87 -13.90
C LEU A 12 5.82 -3.11 -14.51
N ASP A 13 5.81 -2.98 -15.85
CA ASP A 13 6.88 -2.41 -16.67
C ASP A 13 7.65 -1.30 -15.94
N LYS A 14 8.83 -1.65 -15.43
CA LYS A 14 9.88 -0.68 -15.10
C LYS A 14 10.62 -0.37 -16.39
N THR A 15 10.15 0.61 -17.12
CA THR A 15 10.98 1.27 -18.13
C THR A 15 12.01 2.14 -17.39
N GLU A 16 13.20 2.37 -17.97
CA GLU A 16 14.24 3.22 -17.37
C GLU A 16 13.76 4.66 -17.08
N GLU A 17 12.64 5.08 -17.66
CA GLU A 17 11.98 6.37 -17.45
C GLU A 17 10.83 6.30 -16.43
N SER A 18 10.60 5.16 -15.78
CA SER A 18 9.51 5.04 -14.82
C SER A 18 9.80 5.84 -13.56
N LYS A 19 8.79 6.59 -13.09
CA LYS A 19 8.84 7.32 -11.82
C LYS A 19 9.06 6.35 -10.66
N PRO A 20 9.77 6.75 -9.58
CA PRO A 20 9.91 5.93 -8.40
C PRO A 20 8.53 5.61 -7.78
N ARG A 21 8.39 4.40 -7.26
CA ARG A 21 7.19 3.88 -6.62
C ARG A 21 7.43 3.77 -5.12
N ILE A 22 6.62 4.48 -4.34
CA ILE A 22 6.72 4.52 -2.88
C ILE A 22 5.58 3.69 -2.28
N ALA A 23 5.91 2.59 -1.62
CA ALA A 23 4.94 1.77 -0.92
C ALA A 23 4.71 2.28 0.52
N LEU A 24 3.45 2.45 0.92
CA LEU A 24 3.06 2.72 2.30
C LEU A 24 2.75 1.39 2.98
N MET A 25 3.55 1.01 3.96
CA MET A 25 3.45 -0.27 4.66
C MET A 25 3.21 -0.09 6.15
N GLY A 26 2.80 -1.15 6.82
CA GLY A 26 2.59 -1.20 8.27
C GLY A 26 1.31 -1.93 8.65
N GLU A 27 1.07 -2.06 9.95
CA GLU A 27 -0.09 -2.76 10.52
C GLU A 27 -1.44 -2.14 10.11
N PHE A 28 -2.50 -2.93 10.30
CA PHE A 28 -3.87 -2.42 10.20
C PHE A 28 -4.04 -1.21 11.14
N SER A 29 -4.73 -0.18 10.67
CA SER A 29 -4.93 1.09 11.41
C SER A 29 -3.65 1.88 11.75
N ALA A 30 -2.50 1.55 11.19
CA ALA A 30 -1.27 2.33 11.37
C ALA A 30 -1.30 3.71 10.72
N GLY A 31 -2.38 4.08 10.01
CA GLY A 31 -2.57 5.41 9.42
C GLY A 31 -2.06 5.55 7.98
N LYS A 32 -1.76 4.46 7.29
CA LYS A 32 -1.29 4.45 5.89
C LYS A 32 -2.21 5.24 4.95
N SER A 33 -3.49 4.86 4.86
CA SER A 33 -4.44 5.53 3.97
C SER A 33 -4.73 6.99 4.38
N THR A 34 -4.60 7.30 5.67
CA THR A 34 -4.66 8.70 6.15
C THR A 34 -3.46 9.49 5.65
N LEU A 35 -2.26 8.90 5.74
CA LEU A 35 -1.04 9.50 5.23
C LEU A 35 -1.10 9.66 3.71
N SER A 36 -1.55 8.64 2.99
CA SER A 36 -1.74 8.70 1.55
C SER A 36 -2.63 9.87 1.15
N ASN A 37 -3.80 10.00 1.76
CA ASN A 37 -4.71 11.11 1.49
C ASN A 37 -4.11 12.48 1.87
N LEU A 38 -3.34 12.55 2.96
CA LEU A 38 -2.66 13.79 3.36
C LEU A 38 -1.59 14.20 2.33
N ILE A 39 -0.78 13.25 1.88
CA ILE A 39 0.28 13.49 0.89
C ILE A 39 -0.33 13.89 -0.46
N LEU A 40 -1.42 13.27 -0.85
CA LEU A 40 -2.10 13.53 -2.12
C LEU A 40 -2.96 14.81 -2.08
N GLY A 41 -3.20 15.37 -0.89
CA GLY A 41 -4.04 16.56 -0.71
C GLY A 41 -5.53 16.34 -0.97
N GLU A 42 -5.93 15.08 -1.16
CA GLU A 42 -7.30 14.67 -1.49
C GLU A 42 -7.70 13.39 -0.75
N SER A 43 -9.00 13.20 -0.55
CA SER A 43 -9.56 11.94 -0.04
C SER A 43 -9.69 10.91 -1.17
N VAL A 44 -8.57 10.44 -1.68
CA VAL A 44 -8.51 9.42 -2.75
C VAL A 44 -8.94 8.05 -2.22
N LEU A 45 -8.50 7.74 -0.99
CA LEU A 45 -8.72 6.45 -0.36
C LEU A 45 -9.77 6.55 0.74
N PRO A 46 -10.65 5.55 0.89
CA PRO A 46 -11.61 5.53 1.99
C PRO A 46 -10.88 5.39 3.34
N THR A 47 -11.01 6.40 4.20
CA THR A 47 -10.43 6.41 5.54
C THR A 47 -11.40 5.96 6.63
N LYS A 48 -12.59 5.47 6.26
CA LYS A 48 -13.64 5.09 7.22
C LYS A 48 -13.21 3.93 8.09
N VAL A 49 -13.55 4.05 9.37
CA VAL A 49 -13.24 3.14 10.49
C VAL A 49 -13.84 1.74 10.32
N THR A 50 -14.85 1.57 9.49
CA THR A 50 -15.33 0.25 9.08
C THR A 50 -14.30 -0.33 8.14
N ALA A 51 -13.60 -1.34 8.64
CA ALA A 51 -12.54 -2.10 7.98
C ALA A 51 -12.93 -2.55 6.56
N THR A 52 -12.90 -1.63 5.62
CA THR A 52 -12.95 -1.98 4.21
C THR A 52 -11.56 -2.55 3.91
N ARG A 53 -11.50 -3.86 3.85
CA ARG A 53 -10.29 -4.58 3.42
C ARG A 53 -10.16 -4.34 1.93
N LEU A 54 -9.38 -3.35 1.57
CA LEU A 54 -9.11 -3.05 0.16
C LEU A 54 -7.87 -3.83 -0.30
N PRO A 55 -7.84 -4.26 -1.56
CA PRO A 55 -6.61 -4.64 -2.21
C PRO A 55 -5.60 -3.48 -2.18
N PRO A 56 -4.33 -3.71 -2.53
CA PRO A 56 -3.38 -2.62 -2.73
C PRO A 56 -3.94 -1.58 -3.69
N VAL A 57 -3.73 -0.29 -3.39
CA VAL A 57 -4.16 0.81 -4.25
C VAL A 57 -2.94 1.57 -4.74
N TRP A 58 -2.70 1.52 -6.03
CA TRP A 58 -1.64 2.25 -6.71
C TRP A 58 -2.18 3.55 -7.29
N VAL A 59 -1.68 4.67 -6.79
CA VAL A 59 -2.05 6.02 -7.25
C VAL A 59 -0.92 6.58 -8.11
N ALA A 60 -1.25 6.94 -9.34
CA ALA A 60 -0.35 7.53 -10.33
C ALA A 60 -0.90 8.86 -10.84
N GLN A 61 -0.03 9.68 -11.47
CA GLN A 61 -0.48 10.90 -12.11
C GLN A 61 -1.27 10.60 -13.38
N GLY A 62 -2.39 11.33 -13.58
CA GLY A 62 -3.22 11.25 -14.78
C GLY A 62 -4.68 11.51 -14.49
N ASP A 63 -5.47 11.41 -15.54
CA ASP A 63 -6.93 11.58 -15.53
C ASP A 63 -7.66 10.34 -16.06
N ASP A 64 -6.94 9.23 -16.28
CA ASP A 64 -7.53 8.00 -16.79
C ASP A 64 -8.52 7.40 -15.79
N ALA A 65 -9.49 6.67 -16.33
CA ALA A 65 -10.49 5.96 -15.53
C ALA A 65 -9.81 4.94 -14.60
N PRO A 66 -10.28 4.81 -13.35
CA PRO A 66 -9.74 3.83 -12.42
C PRO A 66 -10.07 2.40 -12.86
N PHE A 67 -9.15 1.49 -12.61
CA PHE A 67 -9.36 0.07 -12.91
C PHE A 67 -8.79 -0.81 -11.81
N ARG A 68 -9.21 -2.05 -11.77
CA ARG A 68 -8.57 -3.12 -11.03
C ARG A 68 -7.91 -4.13 -11.97
N MET A 69 -6.81 -4.67 -11.56
CA MET A 69 -6.20 -5.84 -12.19
C MET A 69 -6.49 -7.06 -11.31
N ASP A 70 -7.00 -8.11 -11.88
CA ASP A 70 -7.23 -9.35 -11.15
C ASP A 70 -5.95 -10.20 -11.03
N MET A 71 -6.03 -11.33 -10.31
CA MET A 71 -4.90 -12.24 -10.06
C MET A 71 -4.39 -12.95 -11.33
N ARG A 72 -5.06 -12.78 -12.48
CA ARG A 72 -4.65 -13.34 -13.78
C ARG A 72 -4.02 -12.27 -14.68
N GLY A 73 -4.05 -10.99 -14.26
CA GLY A 73 -3.60 -9.85 -15.03
C GLY A 73 -4.67 -9.22 -15.90
N ASP A 74 -5.93 -9.69 -15.82
CA ASP A 74 -7.03 -9.09 -16.58
C ASP A 74 -7.45 -7.76 -15.95
N VAL A 75 -7.68 -6.75 -16.79
CA VAL A 75 -8.05 -5.39 -16.38
C VAL A 75 -9.55 -5.20 -16.44
N HIS A 76 -10.12 -4.65 -15.35
CA HIS A 76 -11.54 -4.37 -15.21
C HIS A 76 -11.76 -2.92 -14.76
N GLU A 77 -12.57 -2.17 -15.46
CA GLU A 77 -13.00 -0.84 -15.00
C GLU A 77 -13.74 -0.93 -13.67
N ILE A 78 -13.52 0.06 -12.81
CA ILE A 78 -14.20 0.14 -11.51
C ILE A 78 -14.75 1.55 -11.26
N ASP A 79 -15.79 1.63 -10.43
CA ASP A 79 -16.25 2.88 -9.85
C ASP A 79 -15.63 3.06 -8.46
N LEU A 80 -14.91 4.17 -8.24
CA LEU A 80 -14.31 4.50 -6.93
C LEU A 80 -15.35 4.62 -5.81
N ASN A 81 -16.62 4.90 -6.14
CA ASN A 81 -17.71 4.92 -5.17
C ASN A 81 -18.17 3.51 -4.75
N ALA A 82 -17.72 2.48 -5.46
CA ALA A 82 -18.08 1.08 -5.22
C ALA A 82 -16.88 0.23 -4.82
N LEU A 83 -15.83 0.84 -4.28
CA LEU A 83 -14.61 0.14 -3.81
C LEU A 83 -14.91 -0.91 -2.73
N ASP A 84 -15.97 -0.74 -1.95
CA ASP A 84 -16.46 -1.71 -0.96
C ASP A 84 -16.93 -3.05 -1.57
N ARG A 85 -17.16 -3.08 -2.89
CA ARG A 85 -17.53 -4.28 -3.64
C ARG A 85 -16.35 -5.00 -4.26
N VAL A 86 -15.19 -4.40 -4.26
CA VAL A 86 -13.97 -5.01 -4.80
C VAL A 86 -13.47 -6.07 -3.82
N ARG A 87 -13.30 -7.28 -4.30
CA ARG A 87 -12.86 -8.42 -3.47
C ARG A 87 -11.34 -8.50 -3.44
N PRO A 88 -10.72 -8.48 -2.24
CA PRO A 88 -9.26 -8.58 -2.11
C PRO A 88 -8.68 -9.93 -2.55
N ASP A 89 -9.49 -11.00 -2.52
CA ASP A 89 -9.06 -12.35 -2.86
C ASP A 89 -8.94 -12.61 -4.37
N ASP A 90 -9.55 -11.76 -5.21
CA ASP A 90 -9.48 -11.87 -6.67
C ASP A 90 -8.83 -10.65 -7.35
N THR A 91 -8.34 -9.69 -6.57
CA THR A 91 -7.78 -8.43 -7.08
C THR A 91 -6.35 -8.26 -6.64
N ALA A 92 -5.44 -8.16 -7.58
CA ALA A 92 -4.02 -7.93 -7.35
C ALA A 92 -3.72 -6.49 -6.96
N VAL A 93 -4.29 -5.54 -7.70
CA VAL A 93 -4.10 -4.10 -7.46
C VAL A 93 -5.27 -3.30 -8.04
N ILE A 94 -5.59 -2.19 -7.38
CA ILE A 94 -6.45 -1.14 -7.91
C ILE A 94 -5.55 0.00 -8.38
N LYS A 95 -5.70 0.44 -9.64
CA LYS A 95 -5.00 1.60 -10.18
C LYS A 95 -5.93 2.80 -10.21
N VAL A 96 -5.45 3.91 -9.67
CA VAL A 96 -6.17 5.20 -9.64
C VAL A 96 -5.27 6.28 -10.22
N HIS A 97 -5.80 7.11 -11.08
CA HIS A 97 -5.08 8.27 -11.63
C HIS A 97 -5.61 9.55 -11.01
N LYS A 98 -4.70 10.48 -10.67
CA LYS A 98 -5.04 11.77 -10.08
C LYS A 98 -4.10 12.86 -10.61
N PRO A 99 -4.63 14.05 -10.93
CA PRO A 99 -3.82 15.19 -11.40
C PRO A 99 -3.15 15.94 -10.23
N VAL A 100 -2.38 15.24 -9.41
CA VAL A 100 -1.69 15.79 -8.24
C VAL A 100 -0.20 15.97 -8.58
N ASP A 101 0.38 17.14 -8.30
CA ASP A 101 1.76 17.48 -8.67
C ASP A 101 2.80 16.49 -8.12
N LEU A 102 2.61 16.01 -6.90
CA LEU A 102 3.49 15.02 -6.29
C LEU A 102 3.57 13.73 -7.13
N LEU A 103 2.46 13.30 -7.71
CA LEU A 103 2.41 12.12 -8.56
C LEU A 103 3.13 12.31 -9.90
N GLY A 104 3.53 13.53 -10.22
CA GLY A 104 4.48 13.80 -11.30
C GLY A 104 5.89 13.35 -10.99
N MET A 105 6.25 13.25 -9.70
CA MET A 105 7.58 12.86 -9.23
C MET A 105 7.68 11.41 -8.80
N CYS A 106 6.61 10.84 -8.23
CA CYS A 106 6.57 9.45 -7.77
C CYS A 106 5.14 8.91 -7.80
N ASP A 107 5.01 7.60 -7.92
CA ASP A 107 3.75 6.91 -7.68
C ASP A 107 3.66 6.48 -6.21
N VAL A 108 2.45 6.37 -5.68
CA VAL A 108 2.19 5.95 -4.30
C VAL A 108 1.39 4.65 -4.30
N ILE A 109 1.84 3.65 -3.56
CA ILE A 109 1.13 2.37 -3.39
C ILE A 109 0.69 2.24 -1.94
N ASP A 110 -0.61 2.34 -1.67
CA ASP A 110 -1.17 2.07 -0.33
C ASP A 110 -1.37 0.56 -0.18
N MET A 111 -0.55 -0.06 0.65
CA MET A 111 -0.57 -1.50 0.89
C MET A 111 -1.60 -1.85 1.97
N PRO A 112 -2.28 -3.00 1.88
CA PRO A 112 -3.08 -3.55 2.99
C PRO A 112 -2.27 -3.67 4.27
N GLY A 113 -2.94 -3.80 5.41
CA GLY A 113 -2.23 -4.07 6.67
C GLY A 113 -1.49 -5.41 6.61
N ILE A 114 -0.24 -5.45 7.10
CA ILE A 114 0.61 -6.66 7.06
C ILE A 114 0.01 -7.88 7.78
N SER A 115 -0.93 -7.66 8.68
CA SER A 115 -1.69 -8.72 9.37
C SER A 115 -3.04 -9.06 8.73
N ASP A 116 -3.31 -8.57 7.50
CA ASP A 116 -4.54 -8.91 6.80
C ASP A 116 -4.49 -10.35 6.26
N PRO A 117 -5.34 -11.27 6.78
CA PRO A 117 -5.28 -12.68 6.40
C PRO A 117 -5.80 -12.96 4.96
N ASN A 118 -6.41 -11.98 4.31
CA ASN A 118 -6.92 -12.16 2.94
C ASN A 118 -5.92 -11.70 1.87
N MET A 119 -4.76 -11.21 2.28
CA MET A 119 -3.73 -10.81 1.35
C MET A 119 -3.04 -12.04 0.77
N THR A 120 -3.11 -12.21 -0.55
CA THR A 120 -2.34 -13.26 -1.21
C THR A 120 -0.88 -12.89 -1.24
N THR A 121 -0.02 -13.80 -0.81
CA THR A 121 1.43 -13.58 -0.73
C THR A 121 2.02 -13.17 -2.09
N ALA A 122 1.56 -13.79 -3.17
CA ALA A 122 2.10 -13.54 -4.50
C ALA A 122 1.89 -12.09 -5.00
N ALA A 123 0.65 -11.56 -4.92
CA ALA A 123 0.39 -10.18 -5.35
C ALA A 123 1.11 -9.15 -4.48
N TRP A 124 1.28 -9.45 -3.17
CA TRP A 124 2.02 -8.62 -2.25
C TRP A 124 3.52 -8.59 -2.61
N ASP A 125 4.10 -9.77 -2.87
CA ASP A 125 5.51 -9.92 -3.22
C ASP A 125 5.83 -9.17 -4.53
N ASP A 126 4.99 -9.29 -5.55
CA ASP A 126 5.17 -8.61 -6.83
C ASP A 126 5.12 -7.08 -6.69
N LEU A 127 4.18 -6.55 -5.90
CA LEU A 127 4.08 -5.12 -5.65
C LEU A 127 5.26 -4.59 -4.83
N ILE A 128 5.71 -5.33 -3.82
CA ILE A 128 6.89 -4.97 -3.03
C ILE A 128 8.14 -4.98 -3.90
N GLN A 129 8.32 -5.96 -4.77
CA GLN A 129 9.44 -5.99 -5.71
C GLN A 129 9.40 -4.85 -6.72
N SER A 130 8.20 -4.35 -7.04
CA SER A 130 8.03 -3.20 -7.92
C SER A 130 8.31 -1.86 -7.24
N ALA A 131 8.30 -1.80 -5.91
CA ALA A 131 8.55 -0.57 -5.16
C ALA A 131 10.04 -0.19 -5.16
N ASP A 132 10.32 1.11 -5.15
CA ASP A 132 11.67 1.68 -5.07
C ASP A 132 12.02 2.15 -3.66
N ALA A 133 11.01 2.47 -2.84
CA ALA A 133 11.15 2.88 -1.46
C ALA A 133 9.91 2.49 -0.64
N VAL A 134 10.06 2.46 0.68
CA VAL A 134 8.95 2.20 1.61
C VAL A 134 8.84 3.32 2.64
N ILE A 135 7.64 3.78 2.90
CA ILE A 135 7.30 4.49 4.13
C ILE A 135 6.59 3.50 5.06
N TRP A 136 7.29 3.08 6.09
CA TRP A 136 6.74 2.17 7.08
C TRP A 136 6.04 2.94 8.18
N CYS A 137 4.70 2.82 8.26
CA CYS A 137 3.88 3.43 9.28
C CYS A 137 3.73 2.48 10.48
N THR A 138 4.18 2.89 11.66
CA THR A 138 3.95 2.16 12.90
C THR A 138 3.23 3.06 13.92
N HIS A 139 2.31 2.47 14.69
CA HIS A 139 1.50 3.21 15.66
C HIS A 139 2.33 3.46 16.94
N ALA A 140 2.52 4.69 17.34
CA ALA A 140 3.42 5.07 18.42
C ALA A 140 3.14 4.38 19.76
N THR A 141 1.87 4.07 20.09
CA THR A 141 1.50 3.38 21.35
C THR A 141 1.64 1.86 21.27
N GLN A 142 1.89 1.28 20.07
CA GLN A 142 1.98 -0.16 19.84
C GLN A 142 3.16 -0.49 18.93
N ALA A 143 4.13 0.43 18.85
CA ALA A 143 5.22 0.36 17.91
C ALA A 143 6.02 -0.94 17.99
N TRP A 144 6.40 -1.40 16.82
CA TRP A 144 7.29 -2.51 16.56
C TRP A 144 6.85 -3.84 17.16
N ARG A 145 5.67 -4.29 16.74
CA ARG A 145 5.18 -5.64 17.05
C ARG A 145 6.04 -6.70 16.36
N GLN A 146 5.97 -7.92 16.84
CA GLN A 146 6.68 -9.06 16.25
C GLN A 146 6.28 -9.29 14.78
N SER A 147 5.01 -9.06 14.41
CA SER A 147 4.54 -9.09 13.01
C SER A 147 5.24 -8.05 12.14
N GLU A 148 5.43 -6.84 12.66
CA GLU A 148 6.14 -5.77 11.95
C GLU A 148 7.62 -6.14 11.76
N ALA A 149 8.28 -6.63 12.81
CA ALA A 149 9.67 -7.05 12.74
C ALA A 149 9.86 -8.17 11.71
N ALA A 150 9.02 -9.21 11.74
CA ALA A 150 9.11 -10.34 10.82
C ALA A 150 8.89 -9.92 9.36
N THR A 151 7.91 -9.03 9.11
CA THR A 151 7.67 -8.52 7.75
C THR A 151 8.80 -7.62 7.28
N TRP A 152 9.34 -6.78 8.18
CA TRP A 152 10.49 -5.92 7.86
C TRP A 152 11.72 -6.75 7.48
N GLU A 153 12.03 -7.80 8.24
CA GLU A 153 13.15 -8.71 7.97
C GLU A 153 12.99 -9.46 6.64
N ALA A 154 11.76 -9.69 6.20
CA ALA A 154 11.47 -10.34 4.92
C ALA A 154 11.61 -9.39 3.71
N LEU A 155 11.67 -8.07 3.92
CA LEU A 155 11.88 -7.12 2.82
C LEU A 155 13.28 -7.26 2.21
N PRO A 156 13.43 -7.05 0.88
CA PRO A 156 14.74 -6.93 0.26
C PRO A 156 15.60 -5.87 0.95
N HIS A 157 16.88 -6.16 1.21
CA HIS A 157 17.79 -5.20 1.85
C HIS A 157 17.88 -3.87 1.10
N THR A 158 17.87 -3.90 -0.23
CA THR A 158 17.85 -2.69 -1.07
C THR A 158 16.64 -1.81 -0.80
N LEU A 159 15.53 -2.40 -0.41
CA LEU A 159 14.30 -1.67 -0.09
C LEU A 159 14.34 -1.17 1.36
N GLN A 160 14.89 -1.97 2.30
CA GLN A 160 15.13 -1.53 3.68
C GLN A 160 16.02 -0.27 3.73
N ASP A 161 17.10 -0.23 2.94
CA ASP A 161 18.03 0.89 2.85
C ASP A 161 17.38 2.19 2.29
N ARG A 162 16.28 2.06 1.58
CA ARG A 162 15.49 3.16 1.00
C ARG A 162 14.18 3.40 1.71
N SER A 163 14.08 2.98 2.97
CA SER A 163 12.84 3.07 3.74
C SER A 163 12.89 4.19 4.77
N LEU A 164 11.72 4.75 5.04
CA LEU A 164 11.47 5.70 6.11
C LEU A 164 10.52 5.07 7.14
N LEU A 165 10.93 5.05 8.41
CA LEU A 165 10.04 4.66 9.51
C LEU A 165 9.29 5.91 10.02
N LEU A 166 7.95 5.85 9.96
CA LEU A 166 7.08 6.91 10.42
C LEU A 166 6.28 6.47 11.65
N LEU A 167 6.48 7.16 12.77
CA LEU A 167 5.67 7.01 13.99
C LEU A 167 4.38 7.81 13.85
N THR A 168 3.28 7.11 13.67
CA THR A 168 1.95 7.73 13.59
C THR A 168 1.30 7.86 14.97
N ARG A 169 0.30 8.73 15.10
CA ARG A 169 -0.45 8.98 16.36
C ARG A 169 0.45 9.28 17.55
N PHE A 170 1.52 9.99 17.32
CA PHE A 170 2.48 10.39 18.36
C PHE A 170 1.84 11.34 19.40
N ASP A 171 0.83 12.09 18.98
CA ASP A 171 -0.02 12.91 19.83
C ASP A 171 -0.60 12.16 21.03
N LYS A 172 -0.95 10.89 20.87
CA LYS A 172 -1.47 10.03 21.94
C LYS A 172 -0.46 9.77 23.06
N LEU A 173 0.83 9.64 22.71
CA LEU A 173 1.89 9.47 23.71
C LEU A 173 2.09 10.71 24.56
N ILE A 174 1.95 11.88 23.98
CA ILE A 174 2.09 13.16 24.69
C ILE A 174 0.95 13.31 25.68
N SER A 175 -0.30 13.04 25.26
CA SER A 175 -1.47 13.14 26.12
C SER A 175 -1.45 12.13 27.28
N GLU A 176 -0.96 10.91 27.08
CA GLU A 176 -0.82 9.91 28.13
C GLU A 176 0.25 10.30 29.17
N ARG A 177 1.36 10.90 28.76
CA ARG A 177 2.39 11.43 29.66
C ARG A 177 1.90 12.62 30.48
N ASP A 178 1.08 13.50 29.90
CA ASP A 178 0.54 14.67 30.58
C ASP A 178 -0.60 14.27 31.52
N GLN A 179 -1.30 13.17 31.27
CA GLN A 179 -2.30 12.60 32.17
C GLN A 179 -1.68 11.85 33.38
N ALA A 180 -0.44 11.38 33.26
CA ALA A 180 0.30 10.64 34.26
C ALA A 180 1.12 11.56 35.21
N ARG A 181 1.09 12.88 35.02
CA ARG A 181 1.67 13.92 35.85
C ARG A 181 0.61 14.62 36.68
#